data_033c0b7aff7ac63b377b50f88409022b
#
_entry.id   033c0b7aff7ac63b377b50f88409022b
#
_cell.length_a   1.000
_cell.length_b   1.000
_cell.length_c   1.000
_cell.angle_alpha   90.00
_cell.angle_beta   90.00
_cell.angle_gamma   90.00
#
_symmetry.space_group_name_H-M   'P 1'
#
loop_
_entity.id
_entity.type
_entity.pdbx_description
1 polymer ?
#
loop_
_entity_poly.entity_id
_entity_poly.type
_entity_poly.pdbx_seq_one_letter_code
_entity_poly.pdbx_strand_id
1 'polypeptide(L)'
;MIKYFMKKFRISESGAKNLMKGGINSAVLDIIKIAPLIMSFMFLDEFLNPFLSTGVMPTGSIQKYVVVGIGICIVFYLVALRAYNSTYVAIYSESKNTRINLAETLRKLPLSFFAKRDVADLAATIMSDVTIIEQLFSHNMPQLIGSIISTALFVIMMLVYNFKLTLSLIVVVPIAVLCFALALNWMKRGSKELTNIQISIHNKVQECLDGVYEIKAYNREEDFSKKVDKKLDKYEKRLGQLELWGGCIVNASSVILKLALITVTFVGIHLVAQGEATLFELIVYIIIAGRIFDSILLVLTNLALMLVINARTERLAGVLDVKQQTGREDFNPNNFDIEFKDVKFAYEEDKETIKDVSFTAKQGEVTALIGPSGGGKSTIAKLAARFWDIQDGKITIGGEDISEIDPEALLKHFSIVFQDVTLFDNSILENIRVGKKDATDEEVLAVAKLAECDEFVSKLADGYNTQVGENGARLSGGERQRISIARAMLKDAEIILLDEATASLDAENESKIQKALSRLIENKTVVIIAHRMRTVKNADKLVVISDGKIVESGVPEELLSHESFFSKMSKKQSMAV
;
A
#
# COMPACT_ATOMS: atom_id res chain seq x y z
N MET A 1 -6.11 -23.60 11.76
CA MET A 1 -4.88 -22.81 11.66
C MET A 1 -4.73 -22.15 10.27
N ILE A 2 -4.81 -22.89 9.15
CA ILE A 2 -4.74 -22.32 7.78
C ILE A 2 -5.74 -21.18 7.58
N LYS A 3 -7.04 -21.40 7.85
CA LYS A 3 -8.08 -20.35 7.74
C LYS A 3 -7.80 -19.12 8.61
N TYR A 4 -7.17 -19.30 9.77
CA TYR A 4 -6.77 -18.19 10.64
C TYR A 4 -5.67 -17.34 9.97
N PHE A 5 -4.63 -17.98 9.40
CA PHE A 5 -3.56 -17.28 8.70
C PHE A 5 -4.07 -16.55 7.46
N MET A 6 -4.91 -17.21 6.64
CA MET A 6 -5.55 -16.57 5.48
C MET A 6 -6.30 -15.29 5.87
N LYS A 7 -7.16 -15.36 6.91
CA LYS A 7 -7.97 -14.22 7.33
C LYS A 7 -7.14 -13.12 7.98
N LYS A 8 -6.18 -13.50 8.85
CA LYS A 8 -5.41 -12.52 9.62
C LYS A 8 -4.38 -11.79 8.78
N PHE A 9 -3.73 -12.47 7.84
CA PHE A 9 -2.59 -11.94 7.08
C PHE A 9 -2.89 -11.72 5.60
N ARG A 10 -4.11 -11.97 5.17
CA ARG A 10 -4.56 -11.77 3.77
C ARG A 10 -3.70 -12.52 2.74
N ILE A 11 -3.19 -13.69 3.10
CA ILE A 11 -2.44 -14.57 2.21
C ILE A 11 -3.35 -15.63 1.57
N SER A 12 -2.92 -16.17 0.44
CA SER A 12 -3.65 -17.24 -0.26
C SER A 12 -3.69 -18.53 0.58
N GLU A 13 -4.58 -19.46 0.23
CA GLU A 13 -4.58 -20.80 0.83
C GLU A 13 -3.26 -21.53 0.60
N SER A 14 -2.68 -21.38 -0.59
CA SER A 14 -1.38 -21.89 -0.96
C SER A 14 -0.28 -21.28 -0.08
N GLY A 15 -0.27 -19.96 0.11
CA GLY A 15 0.65 -19.27 1.00
C GLY A 15 0.57 -19.75 2.44
N ALA A 16 -0.65 -19.93 2.97
CA ALA A 16 -0.86 -20.44 4.32
C ALA A 16 -0.39 -21.90 4.50
N LYS A 17 -0.59 -22.77 3.49
CA LYS A 17 -0.07 -24.14 3.47
C LYS A 17 1.45 -24.17 3.42
N ASN A 18 2.05 -23.33 2.58
CA ASN A 18 3.51 -23.24 2.46
C ASN A 18 4.15 -22.71 3.75
N LEU A 19 3.54 -21.74 4.42
CA LEU A 19 3.98 -21.24 5.72
C LEU A 19 4.00 -22.35 6.77
N MET A 20 2.94 -23.15 6.88
CA MET A 20 2.89 -24.29 7.79
C MET A 20 3.93 -25.35 7.46
N LYS A 21 4.10 -25.67 6.18
CA LYS A 21 5.13 -26.61 5.72
C LYS A 21 6.54 -26.09 6.03
N GLY A 22 6.78 -24.79 5.83
CA GLY A 22 8.01 -24.12 6.19
C GLY A 22 8.29 -24.22 7.71
N GLY A 23 7.28 -23.97 8.55
CA GLY A 23 7.39 -24.11 10.00
C GLY A 23 7.73 -25.54 10.45
N ILE A 24 7.09 -26.55 9.86
CA ILE A 24 7.40 -27.97 10.15
C ILE A 24 8.83 -28.31 9.71
N ASN A 25 9.24 -27.90 8.52
CA ASN A 25 10.60 -28.16 8.04
C ASN A 25 11.65 -27.43 8.91
N SER A 26 11.33 -26.23 9.41
CA SER A 26 12.18 -25.50 10.37
C SER A 26 12.27 -26.25 11.71
N ALA A 27 11.17 -26.84 12.20
CA ALA A 27 11.19 -27.68 13.41
C ALA A 27 12.10 -28.91 13.23
N VAL A 28 11.98 -29.60 12.10
CA VAL A 28 12.86 -30.76 11.77
C VAL A 28 14.33 -30.33 11.71
N LEU A 29 14.61 -29.17 11.09
CA LEU A 29 15.95 -28.63 11.03
C LEU A 29 16.52 -28.32 12.43
N ASP A 30 15.72 -27.72 13.31
CA ASP A 30 16.12 -27.40 14.69
C ASP A 30 16.37 -28.67 15.52
N ILE A 31 15.60 -29.72 15.28
CA ILE A 31 15.85 -31.05 15.93
C ILE A 31 17.17 -31.64 15.44
N ILE A 32 17.46 -31.59 14.13
CA ILE A 32 18.71 -32.13 13.59
C ILE A 32 19.94 -31.35 14.10
N LYS A 33 19.83 -30.05 14.35
CA LYS A 33 20.89 -29.24 14.97
C LYS A 33 21.33 -29.73 16.36
N ILE A 34 20.51 -30.57 17.01
CA ILE A 34 20.81 -31.16 18.31
C ILE A 34 21.66 -32.45 18.17
N ALA A 35 21.60 -33.12 17.01
CA ALA A 35 22.31 -34.38 16.78
C ALA A 35 23.82 -34.31 17.04
N PRO A 36 24.57 -33.25 16.66
CA PRO A 36 25.98 -33.12 17.03
C PRO A 36 26.20 -33.06 18.55
N LEU A 37 25.28 -32.45 19.30
CA LEU A 37 25.34 -32.37 20.75
C LEU A 37 25.15 -33.76 21.38
N ILE A 38 24.14 -34.50 20.92
CA ILE A 38 23.89 -35.89 21.34
C ILE A 38 25.10 -36.76 21.05
N MET A 39 25.67 -36.63 19.84
CA MET A 39 26.89 -37.36 19.47
C MET A 39 28.07 -37.04 20.39
N SER A 40 28.24 -35.77 20.78
CA SER A 40 29.28 -35.35 21.72
C SER A 40 29.06 -35.95 23.09
N PHE A 41 27.83 -36.09 23.58
CA PHE A 41 27.52 -36.77 24.82
C PHE A 41 27.81 -38.27 24.75
N MET A 42 27.43 -38.92 23.67
CA MET A 42 27.73 -40.34 23.48
C MET A 42 29.24 -40.58 23.46
N PHE A 43 30.02 -39.67 22.85
CA PHE A 43 31.48 -39.72 22.85
C PHE A 43 32.05 -39.52 24.26
N LEU A 44 31.56 -38.52 25.01
CA LEU A 44 31.99 -38.27 26.38
C LEU A 44 31.64 -39.45 27.29
N ASP A 45 30.48 -40.03 27.17
CA ASP A 45 30.03 -41.17 27.95
C ASP A 45 30.92 -42.41 27.69
N GLU A 46 31.23 -42.68 26.40
CA GLU A 46 32.07 -43.84 26.03
C GLU A 46 33.54 -43.70 26.42
N PHE A 47 34.08 -42.47 26.39
CA PHE A 47 35.52 -42.26 26.63
C PHE A 47 35.82 -41.67 28.01
N LEU A 48 35.01 -40.72 28.50
CA LEU A 48 35.30 -40.00 29.75
C LEU A 48 34.87 -40.79 31.00
N ASN A 49 33.69 -41.41 30.99
CA ASN A 49 33.21 -42.17 32.14
C ASN A 49 34.13 -43.35 32.53
N PRO A 50 34.59 -44.21 31.58
CA PRO A 50 35.53 -45.24 31.88
C PRO A 50 36.90 -44.69 32.35
N PHE A 51 37.39 -43.60 31.75
CA PHE A 51 38.62 -42.95 32.14
C PHE A 51 38.57 -42.43 33.59
N LEU A 52 37.46 -41.77 33.97
CA LEU A 52 37.29 -41.28 35.34
C LEU A 52 37.16 -42.39 36.38
N SER A 53 36.65 -43.55 36.01
CA SER A 53 36.43 -44.67 36.91
C SER A 53 37.68 -45.59 37.05
N THR A 54 38.42 -45.76 35.95
CA THR A 54 39.55 -46.77 35.91
C THR A 54 40.90 -46.12 35.68
N GLY A 55 40.98 -44.82 35.33
CA GLY A 55 42.24 -44.15 34.99
C GLY A 55 42.83 -44.57 33.63
N VAL A 56 42.16 -45.46 32.88
CA VAL A 56 42.63 -45.98 31.58
C VAL A 56 41.74 -45.52 30.47
N MET A 57 42.31 -44.98 29.40
CA MET A 57 41.59 -44.63 28.21
C MET A 57 41.02 -45.86 27.49
N PRO A 58 39.71 -45.95 27.25
CA PRO A 58 39.15 -47.08 26.51
C PRO A 58 39.63 -47.09 25.05
N THR A 59 39.81 -48.26 24.48
CA THR A 59 40.21 -48.48 23.08
C THR A 59 39.01 -48.38 22.10
N GLY A 60 38.14 -47.41 22.29
CA GLY A 60 36.97 -47.18 21.43
C GLY A 60 37.34 -46.68 20.01
N SER A 61 36.52 -47.01 19.02
CA SER A 61 36.76 -46.59 17.64
C SER A 61 36.28 -45.16 17.39
N ILE A 62 37.20 -44.21 17.32
CA ILE A 62 36.93 -42.82 16.94
C ILE A 62 36.32 -42.74 15.52
N GLN A 63 36.69 -43.71 14.65
CA GLN A 63 36.21 -43.74 13.27
C GLN A 63 34.68 -43.80 13.17
N LYS A 64 33.98 -44.49 14.09
CA LYS A 64 32.49 -44.51 14.09
C LYS A 64 31.90 -43.14 14.27
N TYR A 65 32.48 -42.30 15.13
CA TYR A 65 31.99 -40.92 15.35
C TYR A 65 32.25 -40.01 14.16
N VAL A 66 33.37 -40.21 13.46
CA VAL A 66 33.67 -39.49 12.21
C VAL A 66 32.64 -39.83 11.13
N VAL A 67 32.36 -41.12 10.93
CA VAL A 67 31.38 -41.59 9.91
C VAL A 67 29.97 -41.10 10.26
N VAL A 68 29.54 -41.22 11.52
CA VAL A 68 28.23 -40.72 11.97
C VAL A 68 28.15 -39.19 11.81
N GLY A 69 29.23 -38.46 12.16
CA GLY A 69 29.29 -36.99 11.99
C GLY A 69 29.14 -36.56 10.54
N ILE A 70 29.81 -37.23 9.60
CA ILE A 70 29.65 -36.98 8.18
C ILE A 70 28.19 -37.27 7.75
N GLY A 71 27.60 -38.39 8.23
CA GLY A 71 26.19 -38.70 7.97
C GLY A 71 25.23 -37.61 8.48
N ILE A 72 25.45 -37.12 9.70
CA ILE A 72 24.66 -35.99 10.26
C ILE A 72 24.81 -34.74 9.39
N CYS A 73 26.00 -34.37 8.92
CA CYS A 73 26.22 -33.23 8.03
C CYS A 73 25.45 -33.37 6.70
N ILE A 74 25.45 -34.55 6.10
CA ILE A 74 24.72 -34.81 4.86
C ILE A 74 23.20 -34.66 5.08
N VAL A 75 22.67 -35.29 6.13
CA VAL A 75 21.25 -35.21 6.47
C VAL A 75 20.85 -33.74 6.78
N PHE A 76 21.68 -33.05 7.56
CA PHE A 76 21.48 -31.62 7.85
C PHE A 76 21.41 -30.81 6.58
N TYR A 77 22.33 -31.00 5.63
CA TYR A 77 22.36 -30.28 4.37
C TYR A 77 21.07 -30.52 3.55
N LEU A 78 20.64 -31.77 3.41
CA LEU A 78 19.43 -32.13 2.67
C LEU A 78 18.17 -31.54 3.29
N VAL A 79 18.06 -31.57 4.62
CA VAL A 79 16.93 -30.99 5.35
C VAL A 79 16.98 -29.46 5.31
N ALA A 80 18.17 -28.85 5.39
CA ALA A 80 18.34 -27.41 5.25
C ALA A 80 17.90 -26.90 3.86
N LEU A 81 18.27 -27.60 2.79
CA LEU A 81 17.79 -27.30 1.43
C LEU A 81 16.26 -27.36 1.33
N ARG A 82 15.66 -28.40 1.93
CA ARG A 82 14.21 -28.57 1.92
C ARG A 82 13.50 -27.46 2.73
N ALA A 83 14.05 -27.11 3.88
CA ALA A 83 13.56 -26.01 4.71
C ALA A 83 13.69 -24.68 3.97
N TYR A 84 14.84 -24.40 3.35
CA TYR A 84 15.07 -23.20 2.55
C TYR A 84 14.04 -23.04 1.42
N ASN A 85 13.84 -24.07 0.60
CA ASN A 85 12.90 -24.02 -0.51
C ASN A 85 11.46 -23.82 -0.04
N SER A 86 11.04 -24.45 1.05
CA SER A 86 9.67 -24.33 1.58
C SER A 86 9.42 -23.00 2.31
N THR A 87 10.45 -22.31 2.79
CA THR A 87 10.34 -21.03 3.47
C THR A 87 10.54 -19.86 2.52
N TYR A 88 11.69 -19.77 1.87
CA TYR A 88 12.06 -18.59 1.11
C TYR A 88 11.42 -18.58 -0.28
N VAL A 89 11.65 -19.63 -1.08
CA VAL A 89 11.17 -19.66 -2.46
C VAL A 89 9.64 -19.60 -2.53
N ALA A 90 8.96 -20.34 -1.66
CA ALA A 90 7.50 -20.37 -1.62
C ALA A 90 6.90 -19.01 -1.18
N ILE A 91 7.53 -18.31 -0.25
CA ILE A 91 7.06 -17.02 0.25
C ILE A 91 7.31 -15.90 -0.77
N TYR A 92 8.44 -15.91 -1.48
CA TYR A 92 8.66 -14.93 -2.56
C TYR A 92 7.65 -15.05 -3.69
N SER A 93 7.23 -16.28 -4.01
CA SER A 93 6.14 -16.51 -4.97
C SER A 93 4.81 -15.93 -4.46
N GLU A 94 4.49 -16.11 -3.17
CA GLU A 94 3.29 -15.54 -2.55
C GLU A 94 3.33 -14.01 -2.51
N SER A 95 4.49 -13.42 -2.19
CA SER A 95 4.68 -11.97 -2.19
C SER A 95 4.47 -11.37 -3.59
N LYS A 96 4.98 -12.03 -4.64
CA LYS A 96 4.68 -11.65 -6.02
C LYS A 96 3.18 -11.64 -6.29
N ASN A 97 2.48 -12.72 -5.91
CA ASN A 97 1.03 -12.83 -6.11
C ASN A 97 0.26 -11.76 -5.31
N THR A 98 0.70 -11.44 -4.10
CA THR A 98 0.11 -10.37 -3.28
C THR A 98 0.25 -9.01 -3.95
N ARG A 99 1.42 -8.70 -4.54
CA ARG A 99 1.63 -7.44 -5.28
C ARG A 99 0.77 -7.38 -6.54
N ILE A 100 0.65 -8.47 -7.29
CA ILE A 100 -0.22 -8.54 -8.48
C ILE A 100 -1.68 -8.34 -8.06
N ASN A 101 -2.15 -9.05 -7.03
CA ASN A 101 -3.52 -8.92 -6.53
C ASN A 101 -3.82 -7.51 -6.01
N LEU A 102 -2.84 -6.88 -5.36
CA LEU A 102 -2.96 -5.50 -4.89
C LEU A 102 -3.08 -4.52 -6.08
N ALA A 103 -2.26 -4.69 -7.12
CA ALA A 103 -2.35 -3.88 -8.34
C ALA A 103 -3.70 -4.06 -9.06
N GLU A 104 -4.19 -5.31 -9.16
CA GLU A 104 -5.52 -5.60 -9.71
C GLU A 104 -6.66 -5.01 -8.86
N THR A 105 -6.52 -5.05 -7.54
CA THR A 105 -7.48 -4.42 -6.63
C THR A 105 -7.49 -2.91 -6.85
N LEU A 106 -6.32 -2.25 -6.87
CA LEU A 106 -6.21 -0.81 -7.09
C LEU A 106 -6.84 -0.38 -8.42
N ARG A 107 -6.66 -1.17 -9.49
CA ARG A 107 -7.28 -0.91 -10.79
C ARG A 107 -8.81 -0.84 -10.72
N LYS A 108 -9.44 -1.64 -9.85
CA LYS A 108 -10.89 -1.73 -9.68
C LYS A 108 -11.46 -0.82 -8.59
N LEU A 109 -10.61 -0.09 -7.87
CA LEU A 109 -11.09 0.84 -6.86
C LEU A 109 -11.68 2.10 -7.50
N PRO A 110 -12.74 2.67 -6.90
CA PRO A 110 -13.31 3.92 -7.38
C PRO A 110 -12.29 5.06 -7.28
N LEU A 111 -12.35 6.01 -8.20
CA LEU A 111 -11.46 7.19 -8.17
C LEU A 111 -11.64 8.01 -6.88
N SER A 112 -12.80 7.93 -6.25
CA SER A 112 -13.07 8.50 -4.92
C SER A 112 -12.11 8.02 -3.83
N PHE A 113 -11.61 6.79 -3.94
CA PHE A 113 -10.63 6.24 -3.00
C PHE A 113 -9.29 6.98 -3.09
N PHE A 114 -8.82 7.24 -4.32
CA PHE A 114 -7.57 7.97 -4.55
C PHE A 114 -7.67 9.45 -4.17
N ALA A 115 -8.85 10.06 -4.31
CA ALA A 115 -9.08 11.44 -3.88
C ALA A 115 -9.05 11.63 -2.35
N LYS A 116 -9.33 10.58 -1.57
CA LYS A 116 -9.35 10.61 -0.11
C LYS A 116 -8.05 10.14 0.54
N ARG A 117 -7.12 9.58 -0.22
CA ARG A 117 -5.85 9.04 0.28
C ARG A 117 -4.66 9.69 -0.38
N ASP A 118 -3.61 9.85 0.40
CA ASP A 118 -2.31 10.27 -0.12
C ASP A 118 -1.71 9.16 -1.00
N VAL A 119 -1.34 9.51 -2.23
CA VAL A 119 -0.71 8.60 -3.20
C VAL A 119 0.62 8.06 -2.66
N ALA A 120 1.38 8.87 -1.92
CA ALA A 120 2.63 8.46 -1.30
C ALA A 120 2.40 7.38 -0.22
N ASP A 121 1.30 7.47 0.56
CA ASP A 121 0.93 6.43 1.54
C ASP A 121 0.55 5.10 0.84
N LEU A 122 -0.15 5.17 -0.29
CA LEU A 122 -0.46 3.99 -1.10
C LEU A 122 0.79 3.34 -1.68
N ALA A 123 1.70 4.15 -2.24
CA ALA A 123 2.99 3.67 -2.75
C ALA A 123 3.82 3.00 -1.62
N ALA A 124 3.87 3.60 -0.43
CA ALA A 124 4.52 3.01 0.74
C ALA A 124 3.88 1.69 1.15
N THR A 125 2.55 1.56 1.10
CA THR A 125 1.85 0.30 1.40
C THR A 125 2.22 -0.79 0.39
N ILE A 126 2.26 -0.49 -0.90
CA ILE A 126 2.60 -1.46 -1.96
C ILE A 126 4.06 -1.90 -1.87
N MET A 127 4.97 -0.96 -1.71
CA MET A 127 6.41 -1.22 -1.81
C MET A 127 7.02 -1.64 -0.47
N SER A 128 6.75 -0.91 0.60
CA SER A 128 7.38 -1.10 1.91
C SER A 128 6.64 -2.11 2.77
N ASP A 129 5.31 -1.97 2.94
CA ASP A 129 4.57 -2.82 3.88
C ASP A 129 4.51 -4.27 3.39
N VAL A 130 4.32 -4.51 2.09
CA VAL A 130 4.37 -5.85 1.51
C VAL A 130 5.76 -6.47 1.69
N THR A 131 6.84 -5.70 1.54
CA THR A 131 8.21 -6.20 1.75
C THR A 131 8.46 -6.58 3.21
N ILE A 132 7.99 -5.79 4.17
CA ILE A 132 8.10 -6.10 5.60
C ILE A 132 7.31 -7.38 5.94
N ILE A 133 6.10 -7.52 5.41
CA ILE A 133 5.28 -8.73 5.57
C ILE A 133 5.99 -9.94 4.96
N GLU A 134 6.59 -9.80 3.76
CA GLU A 134 7.37 -10.83 3.09
C GLU A 134 8.55 -11.31 3.96
N GLN A 135 9.39 -10.40 4.47
CA GLN A 135 10.52 -10.72 5.34
C GLN A 135 10.08 -11.51 6.56
N LEU A 136 8.96 -11.17 7.10
CA LEU A 136 8.45 -11.79 8.29
C LEU A 136 7.90 -13.19 8.04
N PHE A 137 7.22 -13.41 6.92
CA PHE A 137 6.75 -14.73 6.53
C PHE A 137 7.89 -15.65 6.05
N SER A 138 8.94 -15.09 5.45
CA SER A 138 10.08 -15.88 4.98
C SER A 138 11.05 -16.26 6.13
N HIS A 139 11.24 -15.39 7.12
CA HIS A 139 12.25 -15.59 8.17
C HIS A 139 11.63 -15.90 9.53
N ASN A 140 10.77 -15.02 10.03
CA ASN A 140 10.36 -15.05 11.43
C ASN A 140 9.25 -16.07 11.73
N MET A 141 8.21 -16.17 10.89
CA MET A 141 7.08 -17.07 11.13
C MET A 141 7.45 -18.55 11.07
N PRO A 142 8.17 -19.05 10.04
CA PRO A 142 8.59 -20.43 10.01
C PRO A 142 9.52 -20.77 11.19
N GLN A 143 10.41 -19.84 11.55
CA GLN A 143 11.29 -20.00 12.68
C GLN A 143 10.53 -20.01 14.02
N LEU A 144 9.53 -19.14 14.19
CA LEU A 144 8.65 -19.14 15.36
C LEU A 144 7.92 -20.49 15.51
N ILE A 145 7.27 -20.96 14.44
CA ILE A 145 6.55 -22.24 14.44
C ILE A 145 7.53 -23.38 14.73
N GLY A 146 8.68 -23.38 14.05
CA GLY A 146 9.73 -24.37 14.23
C GLY A 146 10.24 -24.43 15.67
N SER A 147 10.59 -23.28 16.24
CA SER A 147 11.11 -23.18 17.59
C SER A 147 10.09 -23.57 18.66
N ILE A 148 8.80 -23.25 18.48
CA ILE A 148 7.74 -23.69 19.40
C ILE A 148 7.64 -25.21 19.39
N ILE A 149 7.57 -25.84 18.20
CA ILE A 149 7.42 -27.30 18.06
C ILE A 149 8.67 -28.01 18.61
N SER A 150 9.87 -27.58 18.21
CA SER A 150 11.13 -28.21 18.63
C SER A 150 11.37 -28.07 20.13
N THR A 151 11.11 -26.87 20.71
CA THR A 151 11.24 -26.64 22.14
C THR A 151 10.26 -27.49 22.95
N ALA A 152 8.98 -27.54 22.51
CA ALA A 152 7.98 -28.37 23.19
C ALA A 152 8.35 -29.86 23.18
N LEU A 153 8.76 -30.39 22.02
CA LEU A 153 9.17 -31.77 21.89
C LEU A 153 10.40 -32.06 22.76
N PHE A 154 11.33 -31.13 22.79
CA PHE A 154 12.57 -31.27 23.58
C PHE A 154 12.30 -31.27 25.09
N VAL A 155 11.44 -30.36 25.55
CA VAL A 155 11.01 -30.32 26.96
C VAL A 155 10.29 -31.61 27.37
N ILE A 156 9.40 -32.14 26.49
CA ILE A 156 8.72 -33.43 26.75
C ILE A 156 9.76 -34.56 26.90
N MET A 157 10.73 -34.63 25.99
CA MET A 157 11.78 -35.65 26.04
C MET A 157 12.59 -35.56 27.35
N MET A 158 12.94 -34.36 27.79
CA MET A 158 13.65 -34.14 29.05
C MET A 158 12.81 -34.50 30.28
N LEU A 159 11.49 -34.21 30.26
CA LEU A 159 10.57 -34.59 31.35
C LEU A 159 10.51 -36.11 31.52
N VAL A 160 10.54 -36.86 30.41
CA VAL A 160 10.58 -38.33 30.44
C VAL A 160 11.92 -38.86 30.98
N TYR A 161 13.02 -38.16 30.64
CA TYR A 161 14.36 -38.57 31.05
C TYR A 161 14.61 -38.35 32.55
N ASN A 162 14.43 -37.12 33.06
CA ASN A 162 14.49 -36.80 34.49
C ASN A 162 13.53 -35.65 34.83
N PHE A 163 12.39 -35.99 35.43
CA PHE A 163 11.33 -35.02 35.74
C PHE A 163 11.78 -33.93 36.71
N LYS A 164 12.53 -34.27 37.76
CA LYS A 164 12.94 -33.32 38.82
C LYS A 164 13.94 -32.29 38.28
N LEU A 165 14.93 -32.72 37.49
CA LEU A 165 15.87 -31.82 36.83
C LEU A 165 15.18 -30.90 35.81
N THR A 166 14.26 -31.44 35.01
CA THR A 166 13.54 -30.65 34.03
C THR A 166 12.63 -29.61 34.68
N LEU A 167 11.98 -29.98 35.78
CA LEU A 167 11.11 -29.03 36.51
C LEU A 167 11.94 -27.87 37.10
N SER A 168 13.15 -28.16 37.63
CA SER A 168 14.04 -27.13 38.14
C SER A 168 14.51 -26.14 37.06
N LEU A 169 14.60 -26.60 35.81
CA LEU A 169 14.94 -25.76 34.66
C LEU A 169 13.73 -24.88 34.21
N ILE A 170 12.53 -25.42 34.22
CA ILE A 170 11.32 -24.73 33.67
C ILE A 170 10.75 -23.72 34.67
N VAL A 171 10.97 -23.86 35.96
CA VAL A 171 10.37 -23.02 37.01
C VAL A 171 10.61 -21.51 36.81
N VAL A 172 11.72 -21.15 36.16
CA VAL A 172 12.12 -19.75 35.91
C VAL A 172 11.44 -19.16 34.63
N VAL A 173 11.00 -20.04 33.72
CA VAL A 173 10.40 -19.62 32.43
C VAL A 173 9.19 -18.72 32.60
N PRO A 174 8.18 -19.00 33.46
CA PRO A 174 7.04 -18.12 33.68
C PRO A 174 7.45 -16.71 34.12
N ILE A 175 8.48 -16.58 34.94
CA ILE A 175 8.97 -15.26 35.41
C ILE A 175 9.58 -14.49 34.26
N ALA A 176 10.40 -15.12 33.41
CA ALA A 176 11.00 -14.51 32.24
C ALA A 176 9.93 -14.09 31.21
N VAL A 177 8.92 -14.95 30.98
CA VAL A 177 7.80 -14.64 30.08
C VAL A 177 6.98 -13.46 30.61
N LEU A 178 6.71 -13.38 31.91
CA LEU A 178 5.99 -12.26 32.51
C LEU A 178 6.79 -10.95 32.36
N CYS A 179 8.08 -10.97 32.67
CA CYS A 179 8.96 -9.82 32.49
C CYS A 179 8.97 -9.35 31.03
N PHE A 180 9.08 -10.27 30.08
CA PHE A 180 9.04 -9.96 28.65
C PHE A 180 7.67 -9.40 28.21
N ALA A 181 6.57 -9.95 28.70
CA ALA A 181 5.21 -9.48 28.39
C ALA A 181 4.97 -8.04 28.89
N LEU A 182 5.49 -7.68 30.05
CA LEU A 182 5.46 -6.31 30.58
C LEU A 182 6.27 -5.37 29.68
N ALA A 183 7.45 -5.80 29.22
CA ALA A 183 8.27 -5.07 28.26
C ALA A 183 7.53 -4.81 26.95
N LEU A 184 6.91 -5.83 26.38
CA LEU A 184 6.15 -5.72 25.13
C LEU A 184 5.02 -4.69 25.21
N ASN A 185 4.25 -4.68 26.30
CA ASN A 185 3.18 -3.72 26.48
C ASN A 185 3.68 -2.27 26.55
N TRP A 186 4.81 -2.08 27.25
CA TRP A 186 5.46 -0.77 27.32
C TRP A 186 6.04 -0.33 25.97
N MET A 187 6.75 -1.22 25.27
CA MET A 187 7.31 -0.97 23.94
C MET A 187 6.21 -0.66 22.90
N LYS A 188 5.08 -1.38 22.94
CA LYS A 188 3.94 -1.14 22.03
C LYS A 188 3.38 0.28 22.18
N ARG A 189 3.22 0.77 23.41
CA ARG A 189 2.76 2.14 23.67
C ARG A 189 3.77 3.17 23.19
N GLY A 190 5.04 2.98 23.49
CA GLY A 190 6.13 3.85 23.07
C GLY A 190 6.32 3.88 21.55
N SER A 191 6.19 2.75 20.87
CA SER A 191 6.27 2.65 19.41
C SER A 191 5.15 3.42 18.70
N LYS A 192 3.92 3.37 19.25
CA LYS A 192 2.80 4.17 18.70
C LYS A 192 3.06 5.67 18.80
N GLU A 193 3.59 6.13 19.93
CA GLU A 193 3.96 7.55 20.11
C GLU A 193 5.09 7.95 19.14
N LEU A 194 6.10 7.09 18.99
CA LEU A 194 7.21 7.30 18.07
C LEU A 194 6.73 7.41 16.62
N THR A 195 5.82 6.53 16.20
CA THR A 195 5.20 6.59 14.86
C THR A 195 4.47 7.91 14.63
N ASN A 196 3.73 8.41 15.62
CA ASN A 196 3.04 9.71 15.50
C ASN A 196 4.04 10.88 15.35
N ILE A 197 5.16 10.84 16.07
CA ILE A 197 6.22 11.84 15.93
C ILE A 197 6.83 11.75 14.54
N GLN A 198 7.10 10.55 14.03
CA GLN A 198 7.66 10.31 12.71
C GLN A 198 6.74 10.85 11.60
N ILE A 199 5.44 10.56 11.66
CA ILE A 199 4.45 11.14 10.73
C ILE A 199 4.47 12.67 10.78
N SER A 200 4.54 13.25 11.99
CA SER A 200 4.63 14.71 12.15
C SER A 200 5.91 15.31 11.56
N ILE A 201 7.02 14.56 11.53
CA ILE A 201 8.27 14.98 10.86
C ILE A 201 8.08 14.91 9.35
N HIS A 202 7.56 13.79 8.83
CA HIS A 202 7.29 13.64 7.39
C HIS A 202 6.41 14.77 6.85
N ASN A 203 5.28 15.04 7.51
CA ASN A 203 4.39 16.15 7.12
C ASN A 203 5.10 17.49 7.13
N LYS A 204 6.00 17.73 8.11
CA LYS A 204 6.73 19.00 8.19
C LYS A 204 7.81 19.12 7.12
N VAL A 205 8.49 18.03 6.80
CA VAL A 205 9.47 18.00 5.70
C VAL A 205 8.75 18.21 4.37
N GLN A 206 7.62 17.54 4.14
CA GLN A 206 6.82 17.72 2.93
C GLN A 206 6.33 19.17 2.79
N GLU A 207 5.78 19.77 3.85
CA GLU A 207 5.40 21.20 3.88
C GLU A 207 6.58 22.11 3.49
N CYS A 208 7.81 21.77 3.92
CA CYS A 208 9.01 22.53 3.55
C CYS A 208 9.37 22.35 2.07
N LEU A 209 9.21 21.14 1.51
CA LEU A 209 9.50 20.86 0.11
C LEU A 209 8.47 21.52 -0.80
N ASP A 210 7.19 21.39 -0.48
CA ASP A 210 6.09 21.98 -1.24
C ASP A 210 6.15 23.51 -1.26
N GLY A 211 6.54 24.12 -0.11
CA GLY A 211 6.66 25.57 0.05
C GLY A 211 8.10 26.11 -0.09
N VAL A 212 9.03 25.38 -0.72
CA VAL A 212 10.45 25.76 -0.75
C VAL A 212 10.70 27.13 -1.42
N TYR A 213 9.93 27.45 -2.44
CA TYR A 213 10.04 28.73 -3.14
C TYR A 213 9.61 29.88 -2.23
N GLU A 214 8.50 29.75 -1.51
CA GLU A 214 7.99 30.75 -0.56
C GLU A 214 8.95 30.92 0.63
N ILE A 215 9.45 29.79 1.17
CA ILE A 215 10.40 29.81 2.28
C ILE A 215 11.65 30.61 1.89
N LYS A 216 12.20 30.36 0.68
CA LYS A 216 13.37 31.08 0.15
C LYS A 216 13.05 32.53 -0.19
N ALA A 217 11.90 32.79 -0.84
CA ALA A 217 11.49 34.15 -1.22
C ALA A 217 11.35 35.09 -0.01
N TYR A 218 10.94 34.54 1.15
CA TYR A 218 10.76 35.30 2.40
C TYR A 218 11.92 35.13 3.38
N ASN A 219 13.05 34.47 3.02
CA ASN A 219 14.22 34.21 3.87
C ASN A 219 13.87 33.57 5.21
N ARG A 220 13.03 32.50 5.18
CA ARG A 220 12.53 31.82 6.40
C ARG A 220 13.12 30.43 6.60
N GLU A 221 14.22 30.09 5.94
CA GLU A 221 14.86 28.75 5.98
C GLU A 221 15.25 28.37 7.40
N GLU A 222 15.83 29.31 8.16
CA GLU A 222 16.28 29.08 9.52
C GLU A 222 15.11 28.79 10.48
N ASP A 223 13.98 29.49 10.32
CA ASP A 223 12.79 29.27 11.14
C ASP A 223 12.17 27.87 10.88
N PHE A 224 12.17 27.44 9.62
CA PHE A 224 11.66 26.12 9.26
C PHE A 224 12.61 25.00 9.70
N SER A 225 13.94 25.16 9.51
CA SER A 225 14.95 24.23 10.00
C SER A 225 14.81 24.03 11.51
N LYS A 226 14.75 25.09 12.31
CA LYS A 226 14.55 25.00 13.77
C LYS A 226 13.28 24.23 14.17
N LYS A 227 12.20 24.35 13.39
CA LYS A 227 10.96 23.59 13.65
C LYS A 227 11.11 22.12 13.35
N VAL A 228 11.85 21.75 12.29
CA VAL A 228 12.17 20.36 11.95
C VAL A 228 13.11 19.78 12.98
N ASP A 229 14.20 20.49 13.33
CA ASP A 229 15.20 20.06 14.31
C ASP A 229 14.55 19.76 15.68
N LYS A 230 13.67 20.65 16.15
CA LYS A 230 12.94 20.42 17.41
C LYS A 230 12.10 19.14 17.40
N LYS A 231 11.55 18.75 16.24
CA LYS A 231 10.81 17.49 16.12
C LYS A 231 11.74 16.28 16.03
N LEU A 232 12.89 16.44 15.36
CA LEU A 232 13.95 15.42 15.30
C LEU A 232 14.53 15.16 16.69
N ASP A 233 14.84 16.18 17.46
CA ASP A 233 15.31 16.07 18.86
C ASP A 233 14.31 15.29 19.72
N LYS A 234 13.01 15.61 19.55
CA LYS A 234 11.96 14.86 20.26
C LYS A 234 11.90 13.40 19.85
N TYR A 235 12.08 13.12 18.55
CA TYR A 235 12.13 11.76 18.01
C TYR A 235 13.33 11.00 18.56
N GLU A 236 14.53 11.58 18.47
CA GLU A 236 15.78 10.98 18.95
C GLU A 236 15.69 10.66 20.44
N LYS A 237 15.27 11.61 21.26
CA LYS A 237 15.10 11.40 22.70
C LYS A 237 14.13 10.28 23.01
N ARG A 238 13.01 10.21 22.28
CA ARG A 238 12.00 9.18 22.52
C ARG A 238 12.44 7.81 22.02
N LEU A 239 13.13 7.75 20.86
CA LEU A 239 13.73 6.55 20.31
C LEU A 239 14.79 5.99 21.27
N GLY A 240 15.72 6.85 21.73
CA GLY A 240 16.76 6.45 22.66
C GLY A 240 16.19 5.89 23.98
N GLN A 241 15.13 6.48 24.52
CA GLN A 241 14.43 5.95 25.70
C GLN A 241 13.79 4.58 25.40
N LEU A 242 13.17 4.43 24.23
CA LEU A 242 12.51 3.18 23.85
C LEU A 242 13.53 2.06 23.66
N GLU A 243 14.63 2.33 22.99
CA GLU A 243 15.70 1.35 22.74
C GLU A 243 16.43 0.99 24.02
N LEU A 244 16.80 1.98 24.84
CA LEU A 244 17.51 1.71 26.10
C LEU A 244 16.67 0.86 27.04
N TRP A 245 15.47 1.30 27.38
CA TRP A 245 14.61 0.57 28.32
C TRP A 245 14.05 -0.72 27.74
N GLY A 246 13.65 -0.72 26.46
CA GLY A 246 13.20 -1.92 25.76
C GLY A 246 14.30 -2.98 25.69
N GLY A 247 15.51 -2.57 25.30
CA GLY A 247 16.69 -3.43 25.27
C GLY A 247 17.07 -3.96 26.65
N CYS A 248 17.07 -3.10 27.68
CA CYS A 248 17.35 -3.51 29.05
C CYS A 248 16.36 -4.57 29.55
N ILE A 249 15.06 -4.41 29.31
CA ILE A 249 14.06 -5.37 29.79
C ILE A 249 14.12 -6.69 29.01
N VAL A 250 14.34 -6.65 27.69
CA VAL A 250 14.55 -7.87 26.88
C VAL A 250 15.80 -8.62 27.36
N ASN A 251 16.91 -7.91 27.59
CA ASN A 251 18.12 -8.52 28.13
C ASN A 251 17.92 -9.04 29.56
N ALA A 252 17.16 -8.33 30.41
CA ALA A 252 16.79 -8.82 31.73
C ALA A 252 16.05 -10.16 31.67
N SER A 253 15.11 -10.31 30.72
CA SER A 253 14.41 -11.58 30.50
C SER A 253 15.37 -12.71 30.11
N SER A 254 16.38 -12.41 29.29
CA SER A 254 17.46 -13.38 28.96
C SER A 254 18.29 -13.76 30.17
N VAL A 255 18.66 -12.79 31.01
CA VAL A 255 19.40 -13.04 32.27
C VAL A 255 18.58 -13.89 33.23
N ILE A 256 17.27 -13.59 33.38
CA ILE A 256 16.36 -14.37 34.22
C ILE A 256 16.31 -15.82 33.74
N LEU A 257 16.18 -16.07 32.42
CA LEU A 257 16.24 -17.44 31.88
C LEU A 257 17.56 -18.14 32.27
N LYS A 258 18.72 -17.45 32.21
CA LYS A 258 20.01 -18.02 32.58
C LYS A 258 20.14 -18.30 34.08
N LEU A 259 19.35 -17.64 34.94
CA LEU A 259 19.30 -17.99 36.37
C LEU A 259 18.81 -19.42 36.62
N ALA A 260 18.10 -20.03 35.67
CA ALA A 260 17.72 -21.43 35.72
C ALA A 260 18.93 -22.37 35.75
N LEU A 261 20.12 -21.95 35.29
CA LEU A 261 21.36 -22.72 35.50
C LEU A 261 21.68 -22.90 36.97
N ILE A 262 21.43 -21.89 37.79
CA ILE A 262 21.63 -21.94 39.23
C ILE A 262 20.64 -22.93 39.86
N THR A 263 19.35 -22.87 39.48
CA THR A 263 18.35 -23.79 40.02
C THR A 263 18.61 -25.23 39.62
N VAL A 264 18.98 -25.47 38.35
CA VAL A 264 19.37 -26.82 37.87
C VAL A 264 20.61 -27.35 38.59
N THR A 265 21.63 -26.50 38.76
CA THR A 265 22.86 -26.90 39.45
C THR A 265 22.58 -27.22 40.92
N PHE A 266 21.83 -26.38 41.65
CA PHE A 266 21.50 -26.58 43.04
C PHE A 266 20.69 -27.86 43.25
N VAL A 267 19.59 -28.01 42.51
CA VAL A 267 18.74 -29.22 42.60
C VAL A 267 19.48 -30.44 42.11
N GLY A 268 20.27 -30.31 41.04
CA GLY A 268 21.06 -31.41 40.49
C GLY A 268 22.13 -31.96 41.42
N ILE A 269 22.87 -31.08 42.11
CA ILE A 269 23.85 -31.52 43.13
C ILE A 269 23.15 -32.30 44.27
N HIS A 270 21.95 -31.80 44.69
CA HIS A 270 21.19 -32.48 45.73
C HIS A 270 20.70 -33.87 45.28
N LEU A 271 20.22 -33.99 44.05
CA LEU A 271 19.79 -35.28 43.47
C LEU A 271 20.98 -36.26 43.27
N VAL A 272 22.13 -35.74 42.87
CA VAL A 272 23.34 -36.55 42.75
C VAL A 272 23.80 -37.07 44.12
N ALA A 273 23.75 -36.22 45.18
CA ALA A 273 24.07 -36.63 46.55
C ALA A 273 23.10 -37.68 47.12
N GLN A 274 21.83 -37.70 46.64
CA GLN A 274 20.84 -38.71 47.01
C GLN A 274 20.90 -39.99 46.16
N GLY A 275 21.74 -40.01 45.11
CA GLY A 275 21.81 -41.14 44.18
C GLY A 275 20.64 -41.21 43.18
N GLU A 276 19.82 -40.17 43.10
CA GLU A 276 18.66 -40.08 42.16
C GLU A 276 19.04 -39.53 40.77
N ALA A 277 20.24 -39.00 40.61
CA ALA A 277 20.81 -38.57 39.33
C ALA A 277 22.32 -38.83 39.30
N THR A 278 22.89 -38.93 38.12
CA THR A 278 24.36 -39.04 37.93
C THR A 278 24.97 -37.64 37.70
N LEU A 279 26.28 -37.52 38.03
CA LEU A 279 27.02 -36.29 37.70
C LEU A 279 26.99 -36.00 36.19
N PHE A 280 27.03 -37.04 35.39
CA PHE A 280 26.94 -36.93 33.93
C PHE A 280 25.60 -36.35 33.49
N GLU A 281 24.48 -36.83 34.04
CA GLU A 281 23.15 -36.25 33.77
C GLU A 281 23.09 -34.77 34.13
N LEU A 282 23.65 -34.37 35.27
CA LEU A 282 23.69 -32.96 35.66
C LEU A 282 24.44 -32.09 34.64
N ILE A 283 25.61 -32.55 34.18
CA ILE A 283 26.39 -31.85 33.16
C ILE A 283 25.59 -31.72 31.85
N VAL A 284 24.93 -32.79 31.42
CA VAL A 284 24.07 -32.81 30.25
C VAL A 284 22.95 -31.76 30.36
N TYR A 285 22.27 -31.69 31.52
CA TYR A 285 21.20 -30.72 31.75
C TYR A 285 21.70 -29.28 31.74
N ILE A 286 22.88 -28.99 32.29
CA ILE A 286 23.50 -27.65 32.26
C ILE A 286 23.76 -27.19 30.81
N ILE A 287 24.33 -28.08 29.99
CA ILE A 287 24.64 -27.76 28.59
C ILE A 287 23.36 -27.57 27.75
N ILE A 288 22.38 -28.44 27.94
CA ILE A 288 21.10 -28.37 27.23
C ILE A 288 20.29 -27.15 27.66
N ALA A 289 20.38 -26.73 28.91
CA ALA A 289 19.70 -25.54 29.44
C ALA A 289 19.97 -24.30 28.58
N GLY A 290 21.23 -24.06 28.21
CA GLY A 290 21.60 -22.94 27.33
C GLY A 290 20.84 -22.98 26.01
N ARG A 291 20.74 -24.16 25.39
CA ARG A 291 20.03 -24.33 24.10
C ARG A 291 18.52 -24.08 24.20
N ILE A 292 17.90 -24.54 25.28
CA ILE A 292 16.44 -24.30 25.52
C ILE A 292 16.18 -22.81 25.73
N PHE A 293 17.01 -22.12 26.49
CA PHE A 293 16.83 -20.69 26.76
C PHE A 293 16.96 -19.84 25.51
N ASP A 294 17.93 -20.14 24.63
CA ASP A 294 18.05 -19.46 23.33
C ASP A 294 16.81 -19.68 22.47
N SER A 295 16.24 -20.90 22.47
CA SER A 295 15.03 -21.20 21.72
C SER A 295 13.81 -20.50 22.31
N ILE A 296 13.66 -20.40 23.63
CA ILE A 296 12.58 -19.66 24.29
C ILE A 296 12.70 -18.17 24.00
N LEU A 297 13.90 -17.60 24.11
CA LEU A 297 14.15 -16.19 23.78
C LEU A 297 13.81 -15.88 22.33
N LEU A 298 14.16 -16.77 21.40
CA LEU A 298 13.83 -16.67 20.00
C LEU A 298 12.29 -16.67 19.77
N VAL A 299 11.55 -17.53 20.48
CA VAL A 299 10.08 -17.51 20.45
C VAL A 299 9.54 -16.17 20.92
N LEU A 300 10.04 -15.66 22.06
CA LEU A 300 9.60 -14.39 22.62
C LEU A 300 9.88 -13.21 21.68
N THR A 301 11.08 -13.13 21.11
CA THR A 301 11.45 -12.05 20.16
C THR A 301 10.64 -12.10 18.87
N ASN A 302 10.41 -13.28 18.31
CA ASN A 302 9.57 -13.43 17.12
C ASN A 302 8.08 -13.08 17.40
N LEU A 303 7.58 -13.37 18.61
CA LEU A 303 6.24 -12.91 19.03
C LEU A 303 6.17 -11.37 19.11
N ALA A 304 7.23 -10.71 19.57
CA ALA A 304 7.30 -9.25 19.58
C ALA A 304 7.21 -8.66 18.15
N LEU A 305 7.95 -9.25 17.21
CA LEU A 305 7.91 -8.82 15.81
C LEU A 305 6.51 -8.97 15.18
N MET A 306 5.74 -10.00 15.58
CA MET A 306 4.36 -10.15 15.11
C MET A 306 3.43 -8.99 15.47
N LEU A 307 3.71 -8.25 16.54
CA LEU A 307 2.91 -7.06 16.89
C LEU A 307 3.11 -5.92 15.88
N VAL A 308 4.32 -5.78 15.36
CA VAL A 308 4.64 -4.77 14.33
C VAL A 308 3.91 -5.07 13.02
N ILE A 309 3.75 -6.37 12.69
CA ILE A 309 3.09 -6.78 11.45
C ILE A 309 1.61 -6.50 11.47
N ASN A 310 0.95 -6.66 12.60
CA ASN A 310 -0.50 -6.43 12.66
C ASN A 310 -0.85 -5.04 12.12
N ALA A 311 -0.09 -4.00 12.47
CA ALA A 311 -0.32 -2.65 11.95
C ALA A 311 -0.14 -2.56 10.42
N ARG A 312 0.87 -3.25 9.86
CA ARG A 312 1.13 -3.27 8.41
C ARG A 312 0.05 -4.06 7.67
N THR A 313 -0.36 -5.18 8.23
CA THR A 313 -1.45 -6.01 7.67
C THR A 313 -2.79 -5.27 7.72
N GLU A 314 -3.06 -4.49 8.75
CA GLU A 314 -4.26 -3.64 8.84
C GLU A 314 -4.27 -2.55 7.76
N ARG A 315 -3.11 -1.93 7.46
CA ARG A 315 -3.00 -0.98 6.33
C ARG A 315 -3.24 -1.64 4.99
N LEU A 316 -2.65 -2.81 4.76
CA LEU A 316 -2.88 -3.60 3.55
C LEU A 316 -4.35 -4.01 3.42
N ALA A 317 -4.98 -4.49 4.51
CA ALA A 317 -6.40 -4.80 4.55
C ALA A 317 -7.26 -3.57 4.25
N GLY A 318 -6.88 -2.39 4.74
CA GLY A 318 -7.54 -1.11 4.44
C GLY A 318 -7.51 -0.71 2.96
N VAL A 319 -6.72 -1.38 2.12
CA VAL A 319 -6.75 -1.24 0.65
C VAL A 319 -7.53 -2.39 0.02
N LEU A 320 -7.23 -3.64 0.41
CA LEU A 320 -7.83 -4.84 -0.19
C LEU A 320 -9.32 -5.02 0.14
N ASP A 321 -9.78 -4.52 1.28
CA ASP A 321 -11.17 -4.67 1.75
C ASP A 321 -12.10 -3.54 1.28
N VAL A 322 -11.59 -2.56 0.54
CA VAL A 322 -12.41 -1.49 -0.02
C VAL A 322 -13.38 -2.07 -1.04
N LYS A 323 -14.64 -1.65 -0.96
CA LYS A 323 -15.67 -2.07 -1.91
C LYS A 323 -15.26 -1.60 -3.31
N GLN A 324 -15.07 -2.55 -4.20
CA GLN A 324 -14.79 -2.29 -5.61
C GLN A 324 -16.08 -1.88 -6.32
N GLN A 325 -15.96 -0.98 -7.29
CA GLN A 325 -17.04 -0.75 -8.24
C GLN A 325 -17.10 -1.94 -9.20
N THR A 326 -18.26 -2.52 -9.32
CA THR A 326 -18.52 -3.66 -10.21
C THR A 326 -19.74 -3.36 -11.07
N GLY A 327 -19.84 -4.02 -12.19
CA GLY A 327 -20.98 -3.92 -13.10
C GLY A 327 -20.84 -4.89 -14.26
N ARG A 328 -21.79 -4.88 -15.18
CA ARG A 328 -21.71 -5.62 -16.42
C ARG A 328 -20.74 -4.96 -17.39
N GLU A 329 -19.94 -5.75 -18.08
CA GLU A 329 -18.95 -5.27 -19.05
C GLU A 329 -19.57 -4.96 -20.41
N ASP A 330 -20.77 -5.49 -20.70
CA ASP A 330 -21.49 -5.25 -21.94
C ASP A 330 -22.32 -3.95 -21.80
N PHE A 331 -21.87 -2.90 -22.49
CA PHE A 331 -22.50 -1.59 -22.52
C PHE A 331 -22.48 -1.04 -23.96
N ASN A 332 -23.63 -1.13 -24.64
CA ASN A 332 -23.84 -0.64 -25.99
C ASN A 332 -25.20 0.06 -26.11
N PRO A 333 -25.35 1.28 -25.59
CA PRO A 333 -26.61 2.01 -25.61
C PRO A 333 -26.97 2.47 -27.01
N ASN A 334 -28.29 2.67 -27.27
CA ASN A 334 -28.78 3.12 -28.55
C ASN A 334 -28.44 4.60 -28.86
N ASN A 335 -28.23 5.40 -27.83
CA ASN A 335 -27.77 6.79 -27.89
C ASN A 335 -26.91 7.08 -26.64
N PHE A 336 -26.27 8.24 -26.62
CA PHE A 336 -25.41 8.68 -25.54
C PHE A 336 -25.95 9.91 -24.79
N ASP A 337 -27.27 10.02 -24.68
CA ASP A 337 -27.90 11.03 -23.83
C ASP A 337 -27.57 10.74 -22.37
N ILE A 338 -27.08 11.74 -21.64
CA ILE A 338 -26.83 11.64 -20.21
C ILE A 338 -28.01 12.26 -19.46
N GLU A 339 -28.70 11.47 -18.65
CA GLU A 339 -29.83 11.94 -17.86
C GLU A 339 -29.58 11.81 -16.37
N PHE A 340 -29.72 12.91 -15.64
CA PHE A 340 -29.72 12.97 -14.19
C PHE A 340 -31.16 13.05 -13.70
N LYS A 341 -31.58 12.18 -12.76
CA LYS A 341 -32.92 12.17 -12.14
C LYS A 341 -32.78 12.19 -10.62
N ASP A 342 -33.20 13.30 -10.02
CA ASP A 342 -33.28 13.52 -8.56
C ASP A 342 -32.00 13.15 -7.82
N VAL A 343 -30.85 13.48 -8.42
CA VAL A 343 -29.53 13.05 -7.96
C VAL A 343 -29.11 13.82 -6.73
N LYS A 344 -28.74 13.09 -5.66
CA LYS A 344 -28.12 13.62 -4.45
C LYS A 344 -26.75 13.02 -4.25
N PHE A 345 -25.81 13.87 -3.82
CA PHE A 345 -24.43 13.42 -3.57
C PHE A 345 -23.72 14.27 -2.51
N ALA A 346 -22.97 13.59 -1.66
CA ALA A 346 -22.07 14.18 -0.67
C ALA A 346 -20.70 13.49 -0.73
N TYR A 347 -19.61 14.27 -0.63
CA TYR A 347 -18.27 13.72 -0.47
C TYR A 347 -18.03 13.17 0.94
N GLU A 348 -18.67 13.77 1.94
CA GLU A 348 -18.68 13.41 3.36
C GLU A 348 -20.13 13.32 3.84
N GLU A 349 -20.39 12.47 4.83
CA GLU A 349 -21.76 12.15 5.27
C GLU A 349 -22.57 13.37 5.75
N ASP A 350 -21.89 14.42 6.23
CA ASP A 350 -22.55 15.59 6.84
C ASP A 350 -22.76 16.80 5.89
N LYS A 351 -22.29 16.73 4.61
CA LYS A 351 -22.34 17.88 3.72
C LYS A 351 -22.76 17.52 2.30
N GLU A 352 -24.09 17.64 2.01
CA GLU A 352 -24.60 17.48 0.66
C GLU A 352 -23.96 18.50 -0.31
N THR A 353 -23.31 17.98 -1.35
CA THR A 353 -22.70 18.79 -2.41
C THR A 353 -23.65 18.96 -3.59
N ILE A 354 -24.43 17.93 -3.92
CA ILE A 354 -25.48 17.94 -4.97
C ILE A 354 -26.80 17.60 -4.28
N LYS A 355 -27.83 18.42 -4.56
CA LYS A 355 -29.11 18.39 -3.87
C LYS A 355 -30.23 18.37 -4.88
N ASP A 356 -30.71 17.18 -5.24
CA ASP A 356 -31.88 17.01 -6.11
C ASP A 356 -31.68 17.62 -7.52
N VAL A 357 -30.65 17.13 -8.22
CA VAL A 357 -30.31 17.63 -9.57
C VAL A 357 -30.91 16.73 -10.63
N SER A 358 -31.71 17.32 -11.52
CA SER A 358 -32.36 16.66 -12.67
C SER A 358 -32.15 17.47 -13.94
N PHE A 359 -31.48 16.89 -14.94
CA PHE A 359 -31.32 17.47 -16.29
C PHE A 359 -30.90 16.39 -17.29
N THR A 360 -30.98 16.71 -18.59
CA THR A 360 -30.51 15.85 -19.67
C THR A 360 -29.51 16.60 -20.53
N ALA A 361 -28.35 16.00 -20.81
CA ALA A 361 -27.42 16.41 -21.87
C ALA A 361 -27.62 15.46 -23.05
N LYS A 362 -28.07 16.00 -24.20
CA LYS A 362 -28.40 15.18 -25.36
C LYS A 362 -27.21 14.95 -26.28
N GLN A 363 -27.26 13.85 -26.99
CA GLN A 363 -26.29 13.54 -28.04
C GLN A 363 -26.38 14.57 -29.17
N GLY A 364 -25.20 15.02 -29.63
CA GLY A 364 -25.09 16.07 -30.66
C GLY A 364 -25.27 17.50 -30.13
N GLU A 365 -25.50 17.68 -28.81
CA GLU A 365 -25.64 18.99 -28.17
C GLU A 365 -24.48 19.27 -27.20
N VAL A 366 -24.11 20.53 -27.08
CA VAL A 366 -23.18 21.05 -26.08
C VAL A 366 -23.97 21.59 -24.88
N THR A 367 -23.92 20.88 -23.77
CA THR A 367 -24.52 21.31 -22.50
C THR A 367 -23.46 21.99 -21.63
N ALA A 368 -23.62 23.28 -21.33
CA ALA A 368 -22.69 24.01 -20.48
C ALA A 368 -23.18 24.09 -19.02
N LEU A 369 -22.36 23.66 -18.08
CA LEU A 369 -22.57 23.80 -16.65
C LEU A 369 -21.94 25.12 -16.18
N ILE A 370 -22.73 26.01 -15.63
CA ILE A 370 -22.28 27.33 -15.15
C ILE A 370 -22.73 27.58 -13.71
N GLY A 371 -22.12 28.55 -13.06
CA GLY A 371 -22.47 28.93 -11.69
C GLY A 371 -21.25 29.35 -10.86
N PRO A 372 -21.45 29.76 -9.60
CA PRO A 372 -20.36 30.17 -8.72
C PRO A 372 -19.36 29.04 -8.45
N SER A 373 -18.13 29.41 -8.05
CA SER A 373 -17.14 28.44 -7.59
C SER A 373 -17.68 27.69 -6.37
N GLY A 374 -17.45 26.36 -6.33
CA GLY A 374 -18.01 25.49 -5.29
C GLY A 374 -19.49 25.11 -5.46
N GLY A 375 -20.16 25.55 -6.53
CA GLY A 375 -21.58 25.25 -6.77
C GLY A 375 -21.91 23.79 -7.14
N GLY A 376 -20.92 22.93 -7.41
CA GLY A 376 -21.13 21.51 -7.73
C GLY A 376 -20.89 21.12 -9.19
N LYS A 377 -20.47 22.04 -10.08
CA LYS A 377 -20.27 21.78 -11.52
C LYS A 377 -19.31 20.62 -11.82
N SER A 378 -18.09 20.67 -11.29
CA SER A 378 -17.09 19.60 -11.49
C SER A 378 -17.51 18.29 -10.82
N THR A 379 -18.32 18.36 -9.77
CA THR A 379 -18.90 17.17 -9.13
C THR A 379 -19.88 16.48 -10.10
N ILE A 380 -20.76 17.22 -10.77
CA ILE A 380 -21.71 16.67 -11.74
C ILE A 380 -20.96 15.97 -12.89
N ALA A 381 -19.92 16.60 -13.46
CA ALA A 381 -19.12 15.99 -14.52
C ALA A 381 -18.45 14.68 -14.05
N LYS A 382 -17.92 14.67 -12.83
CA LYS A 382 -17.31 13.47 -12.22
C LYS A 382 -18.33 12.37 -11.93
N LEU A 383 -19.55 12.72 -11.55
CA LEU A 383 -20.64 11.76 -11.34
C LEU A 383 -21.14 11.16 -12.67
N ALA A 384 -21.20 11.95 -13.75
CA ALA A 384 -21.52 11.45 -15.09
C ALA A 384 -20.56 10.34 -15.55
N ALA A 385 -19.26 10.49 -15.23
CA ALA A 385 -18.22 9.50 -15.53
C ALA A 385 -18.11 8.37 -14.46
N ARG A 386 -19.02 8.32 -13.50
CA ARG A 386 -19.02 7.37 -12.38
C ARG A 386 -17.69 7.34 -11.59
N PHE A 387 -17.00 8.48 -11.43
CA PHE A 387 -15.84 8.57 -10.56
C PHE A 387 -16.20 8.40 -9.08
N TRP A 388 -17.47 8.67 -8.75
CA TRP A 388 -18.14 8.41 -7.47
C TRP A 388 -19.51 7.81 -7.75
N ASP A 389 -19.96 6.92 -6.87
CA ASP A 389 -21.34 6.45 -6.85
C ASP A 389 -22.21 7.46 -6.08
N ILE A 390 -23.42 7.71 -6.54
CA ILE A 390 -24.39 8.60 -5.91
C ILE A 390 -25.05 7.95 -4.69
N GLN A 391 -25.59 8.76 -3.78
CA GLN A 391 -26.33 8.26 -2.63
C GLN A 391 -27.83 8.08 -2.92
N ASP A 392 -28.41 8.95 -3.74
CA ASP A 392 -29.84 8.91 -4.07
C ASP A 392 -30.07 9.44 -5.50
N GLY A 393 -31.17 9.04 -6.11
CA GLY A 393 -31.49 9.36 -7.51
C GLY A 393 -30.92 8.35 -8.49
N LYS A 394 -30.83 8.76 -9.77
CA LYS A 394 -30.37 7.92 -10.86
C LYS A 394 -29.62 8.72 -11.91
N ILE A 395 -28.54 8.15 -12.46
CA ILE A 395 -27.86 8.68 -13.65
C ILE A 395 -27.91 7.61 -14.73
N THR A 396 -28.40 7.96 -15.91
CA THR A 396 -28.48 7.03 -17.05
C THR A 396 -27.75 7.57 -18.27
N ILE A 397 -27.23 6.66 -19.09
CA ILE A 397 -26.69 6.95 -20.42
C ILE A 397 -27.43 6.07 -21.42
N GLY A 398 -28.10 6.72 -22.40
CA GLY A 398 -28.95 6.01 -23.33
C GLY A 398 -30.09 5.22 -22.67
N GLY A 399 -30.56 5.67 -21.50
CA GLY A 399 -31.59 5.02 -20.69
C GLY A 399 -31.05 3.92 -19.74
N GLU A 400 -29.79 3.51 -19.84
CA GLU A 400 -29.17 2.50 -18.98
C GLU A 400 -28.55 3.12 -17.74
N ASP A 401 -28.76 2.50 -16.58
CA ASP A 401 -28.23 2.96 -15.29
C ASP A 401 -26.72 2.74 -15.19
N ILE A 402 -25.96 3.82 -15.04
CA ILE A 402 -24.49 3.71 -14.97
C ILE A 402 -23.99 3.00 -13.72
N SER A 403 -24.80 2.88 -12.67
CA SER A 403 -24.42 2.16 -11.44
C SER A 403 -24.32 0.64 -11.66
N GLU A 404 -24.96 0.11 -12.70
CA GLU A 404 -24.95 -1.31 -13.06
C GLU A 404 -23.87 -1.67 -14.09
N ILE A 405 -23.13 -0.68 -14.64
CA ILE A 405 -22.16 -0.86 -15.72
C ILE A 405 -20.74 -0.85 -15.10
N ASP A 406 -19.87 -1.75 -15.57
CA ASP A 406 -18.46 -1.74 -15.15
C ASP A 406 -17.79 -0.39 -15.48
N PRO A 407 -17.06 0.25 -14.54
CA PRO A 407 -16.45 1.56 -14.77
C PRO A 407 -15.51 1.61 -15.98
N GLU A 408 -14.75 0.54 -16.26
CA GLU A 408 -13.86 0.51 -17.41
C GLU A 408 -14.66 0.41 -18.72
N ALA A 409 -15.76 -0.35 -18.74
CA ALA A 409 -16.66 -0.44 -19.89
C ALA A 409 -17.33 0.92 -20.14
N LEU A 410 -17.81 1.58 -19.09
CA LEU A 410 -18.42 2.91 -19.18
C LEU A 410 -17.42 3.96 -19.69
N LEU A 411 -16.21 3.99 -19.12
CA LEU A 411 -15.19 4.99 -19.46
C LEU A 411 -14.60 4.82 -20.87
N LYS A 412 -14.81 3.70 -21.56
CA LYS A 412 -14.47 3.57 -22.99
C LYS A 412 -15.19 4.62 -23.84
N HIS A 413 -16.41 4.99 -23.46
CA HIS A 413 -17.26 5.95 -24.17
C HIS A 413 -17.05 7.40 -23.73
N PHE A 414 -16.09 7.68 -22.83
CA PHE A 414 -15.79 9.01 -22.35
C PHE A 414 -14.41 9.49 -22.81
N SER A 415 -14.32 10.68 -23.37
CA SER A 415 -13.11 11.48 -23.49
C SER A 415 -13.17 12.63 -22.52
N ILE A 416 -12.15 12.76 -21.65
CA ILE A 416 -12.14 13.78 -20.59
C ILE A 416 -10.93 14.66 -20.76
N VAL A 417 -11.17 15.97 -20.87
CA VAL A 417 -10.12 17.00 -20.87
C VAL A 417 -10.18 17.71 -19.52
N PHE A 418 -9.21 17.42 -18.65
CA PHE A 418 -9.13 18.00 -17.32
C PHE A 418 -8.55 19.40 -17.33
N GLN A 419 -8.87 20.20 -16.32
CA GLN A 419 -8.30 21.52 -16.09
C GLN A 419 -6.80 21.43 -15.89
N ASP A 420 -6.35 20.55 -14.97
CA ASP A 420 -4.96 20.26 -14.71
C ASP A 420 -4.53 19.03 -15.52
N VAL A 421 -3.73 19.28 -16.56
CA VAL A 421 -3.26 18.21 -17.44
C VAL A 421 -2.05 17.52 -16.86
N THR A 422 -2.19 16.22 -16.57
CA THR A 422 -1.09 15.35 -16.19
C THR A 422 -0.47 14.67 -17.40
N LEU A 423 0.86 14.78 -17.55
CA LEU A 423 1.64 14.07 -18.56
C LEU A 423 2.54 13.03 -17.88
N PHE A 424 2.71 11.90 -18.55
CA PHE A 424 3.64 10.86 -18.11
C PHE A 424 5.07 11.22 -18.55
N ASP A 425 6.07 10.83 -17.77
CA ASP A 425 7.49 11.02 -18.14
C ASP A 425 7.85 10.09 -19.31
N ASN A 426 7.54 10.56 -20.50
CA ASN A 426 7.71 9.87 -21.78
C ASN A 426 7.79 10.92 -22.90
N SER A 427 7.86 10.49 -24.16
CA SER A 427 7.82 11.38 -25.32
C SER A 427 6.43 12.02 -25.52
N ILE A 428 6.37 13.10 -26.29
CA ILE A 428 5.09 13.73 -26.69
C ILE A 428 4.23 12.72 -27.45
N LEU A 429 4.81 11.95 -28.37
CA LEU A 429 4.13 10.93 -29.16
C LEU A 429 3.42 9.91 -28.24
N GLU A 430 4.16 9.34 -27.29
CA GLU A 430 3.62 8.35 -26.37
C GLU A 430 2.60 8.96 -25.40
N ASN A 431 2.75 10.21 -25.02
CA ASN A 431 1.76 10.92 -24.24
C ASN A 431 0.42 11.10 -24.98
N ILE A 432 0.43 11.30 -26.29
CA ILE A 432 -0.79 11.34 -27.11
C ILE A 432 -1.36 9.93 -27.29
N ARG A 433 -0.50 8.90 -27.50
CA ARG A 433 -0.88 7.49 -27.65
C ARG A 433 -1.64 6.92 -26.45
N VAL A 434 -1.55 7.54 -25.26
CA VAL A 434 -2.38 7.18 -24.10
C VAL A 434 -3.88 7.17 -24.43
N GLY A 435 -4.34 7.98 -25.40
CA GLY A 435 -5.75 8.02 -25.85
C GLY A 435 -6.22 6.69 -26.48
N LYS A 436 -5.32 6.00 -27.22
CA LYS A 436 -5.59 4.70 -27.87
C LYS A 436 -4.31 3.90 -27.96
N LYS A 437 -4.18 2.89 -27.11
CA LYS A 437 -2.94 2.11 -26.90
C LYS A 437 -2.35 1.52 -28.18
N ASP A 438 -3.19 1.03 -29.07
CA ASP A 438 -2.78 0.34 -30.31
C ASP A 438 -2.77 1.26 -31.53
N ALA A 439 -2.79 2.58 -31.32
CA ALA A 439 -2.71 3.56 -32.41
C ALA A 439 -1.35 3.55 -33.09
N THR A 440 -1.33 3.62 -34.44
CA THR A 440 -0.11 3.78 -35.20
C THR A 440 0.48 5.18 -35.04
N ASP A 441 1.76 5.36 -35.39
CA ASP A 441 2.39 6.68 -35.35
C ASP A 441 1.66 7.67 -36.27
N GLU A 442 1.18 7.20 -37.44
CA GLU A 442 0.44 8.01 -38.40
C GLU A 442 -0.90 8.51 -37.80
N GLU A 443 -1.64 7.64 -37.09
CA GLU A 443 -2.87 8.03 -36.40
C GLU A 443 -2.59 9.10 -35.33
N VAL A 444 -1.53 8.89 -34.53
CA VAL A 444 -1.13 9.82 -33.47
C VAL A 444 -0.73 11.17 -34.05
N LEU A 445 0.09 11.21 -35.12
CA LEU A 445 0.52 12.43 -35.77
C LEU A 445 -0.64 13.16 -36.45
N ALA A 446 -1.59 12.43 -37.03
CA ALA A 446 -2.78 13.03 -37.64
C ALA A 446 -3.62 13.80 -36.61
N VAL A 447 -3.92 13.22 -35.44
CA VAL A 447 -4.67 13.90 -34.38
C VAL A 447 -3.86 15.00 -33.71
N ALA A 448 -2.53 14.82 -33.57
CA ALA A 448 -1.64 15.84 -33.05
C ALA A 448 -1.68 17.12 -33.91
N LYS A 449 -1.70 16.97 -35.22
CA LYS A 449 -1.88 18.08 -36.16
C LYS A 449 -3.25 18.76 -36.03
N LEU A 450 -4.33 17.98 -35.88
CA LEU A 450 -5.67 18.51 -35.65
C LEU A 450 -5.77 19.29 -34.33
N ALA A 451 -5.02 18.85 -33.31
CA ALA A 451 -4.92 19.51 -32.01
C ALA A 451 -3.90 20.67 -32.00
N GLU A 452 -3.39 21.09 -33.16
CA GLU A 452 -2.44 22.20 -33.33
C GLU A 452 -1.11 21.99 -32.55
N CYS A 453 -0.65 20.70 -32.40
CA CYS A 453 0.60 20.39 -31.71
C CYS A 453 1.84 20.66 -32.58
N ASP A 454 1.75 20.55 -33.92
CA ASP A 454 2.86 20.70 -34.85
C ASP A 454 3.62 22.03 -34.67
N GLU A 455 2.89 23.09 -34.31
CA GLU A 455 3.47 24.43 -34.18
C GLU A 455 4.56 24.51 -33.08
N PHE A 456 4.32 23.90 -31.92
CA PHE A 456 5.32 23.93 -30.86
C PHE A 456 6.33 22.77 -31.00
N VAL A 457 5.86 21.61 -31.49
CA VAL A 457 6.72 20.43 -31.67
C VAL A 457 7.78 20.66 -32.72
N SER A 458 7.50 21.42 -33.81
CA SER A 458 8.47 21.78 -34.84
C SER A 458 9.65 22.63 -34.32
N LYS A 459 9.52 23.26 -33.16
CA LYS A 459 10.55 24.04 -32.49
C LYS A 459 11.44 23.21 -31.57
N LEU A 460 11.08 21.94 -31.31
CA LEU A 460 11.83 21.04 -30.45
C LEU A 460 12.84 20.21 -31.25
N ALA A 461 14.04 19.98 -30.70
CA ALA A 461 15.12 19.29 -31.40
C ALA A 461 14.74 17.85 -31.83
N ASP A 462 14.02 17.12 -31.00
CA ASP A 462 13.61 15.73 -31.23
C ASP A 462 12.16 15.60 -31.73
N GLY A 463 11.49 16.71 -32.05
CA GLY A 463 10.12 16.72 -32.54
C GLY A 463 9.17 15.99 -31.55
N TYR A 464 8.34 15.09 -32.06
CA TYR A 464 7.42 14.29 -31.26
C TYR A 464 8.08 13.27 -30.32
N ASN A 465 9.38 12.96 -30.51
CA ASN A 465 10.15 12.09 -29.63
C ASN A 465 10.73 12.83 -28.41
N THR A 466 10.52 14.14 -28.31
CA THR A 466 10.99 14.95 -27.18
C THR A 466 10.38 14.43 -25.86
N GLN A 467 11.25 14.18 -24.88
CA GLN A 467 10.87 13.77 -23.53
C GLN A 467 10.30 14.97 -22.76
N VAL A 468 9.06 14.84 -22.25
CA VAL A 468 8.36 15.96 -21.58
C VAL A 468 8.79 16.17 -20.13
N GLY A 469 9.48 15.17 -19.52
CA GLY A 469 9.84 15.17 -18.10
C GLY A 469 8.66 14.89 -17.17
N GLU A 470 8.94 14.84 -15.87
CA GLU A 470 7.94 14.57 -14.86
C GLU A 470 6.79 15.58 -14.93
N ASN A 471 5.57 15.07 -15.08
CA ASN A 471 4.33 15.85 -15.25
C ASN A 471 4.38 16.93 -16.34
N GLY A 472 5.23 16.73 -17.37
CA GLY A 472 5.35 17.69 -18.47
C GLY A 472 6.04 19.00 -18.08
N ALA A 473 6.98 18.95 -17.10
CA ALA A 473 7.68 20.14 -16.58
C ALA A 473 8.41 20.97 -17.65
N ARG A 474 8.72 20.37 -18.81
CA ARG A 474 9.41 21.05 -19.93
C ARG A 474 8.47 21.76 -20.90
N LEU A 475 7.15 21.66 -20.68
CA LEU A 475 6.13 22.22 -21.56
C LEU A 475 5.32 23.30 -20.86
N SER A 476 4.87 24.30 -21.64
CA SER A 476 3.93 25.32 -21.18
C SER A 476 2.54 24.72 -20.90
N GLY A 477 1.72 25.44 -20.14
CA GLY A 477 0.33 25.02 -19.86
C GLY A 477 -0.50 24.79 -21.14
N GLY A 478 -0.36 25.66 -22.16
CA GLY A 478 -1.04 25.54 -23.44
C GLY A 478 -0.59 24.34 -24.28
N GLU A 479 0.71 24.00 -24.25
CA GLU A 479 1.24 22.82 -24.94
C GLU A 479 0.73 21.53 -24.29
N ARG A 480 0.73 21.46 -22.94
CA ARG A 480 0.14 20.33 -22.22
C ARG A 480 -1.34 20.16 -22.54
N GLN A 481 -2.10 21.28 -22.61
CA GLN A 481 -3.53 21.25 -22.95
C GLN A 481 -3.78 20.70 -24.36
N ARG A 482 -2.97 21.12 -25.37
CA ARG A 482 -3.07 20.58 -26.74
C ARG A 482 -2.80 19.09 -26.80
N ILE A 483 -1.82 18.59 -26.05
CA ILE A 483 -1.57 17.14 -25.92
C ILE A 483 -2.79 16.43 -25.30
N SER A 484 -3.43 17.01 -24.27
CA SER A 484 -4.65 16.45 -23.66
C SER A 484 -5.81 16.39 -24.65
N ILE A 485 -5.98 17.42 -25.48
CA ILE A 485 -7.00 17.45 -26.54
C ILE A 485 -6.68 16.39 -27.60
N ALA A 486 -5.41 16.25 -28.02
CA ALA A 486 -4.97 15.21 -28.95
C ALA A 486 -5.27 13.80 -28.41
N ARG A 487 -5.06 13.55 -27.11
CA ARG A 487 -5.48 12.29 -26.43
C ARG A 487 -6.98 12.04 -26.58
N ALA A 488 -7.79 13.06 -26.33
CA ALA A 488 -9.24 12.97 -26.43
C ALA A 488 -9.70 12.70 -27.87
N MET A 489 -9.08 13.34 -28.86
CA MET A 489 -9.33 13.11 -30.29
C MET A 489 -8.94 11.69 -30.71
N LEU A 490 -7.76 11.20 -30.26
CA LEU A 490 -7.29 9.86 -30.59
C LEU A 490 -8.18 8.76 -30.02
N LYS A 491 -8.78 9.01 -28.86
CA LYS A 491 -9.74 8.10 -28.22
C LYS A 491 -11.06 8.06 -28.96
N ASP A 492 -11.49 9.17 -29.55
CA ASP A 492 -12.70 9.35 -30.36
C ASP A 492 -13.99 8.82 -29.69
N ALA A 493 -14.14 9.06 -28.39
CA ALA A 493 -15.31 8.63 -27.62
C ALA A 493 -16.56 9.44 -27.94
N GLU A 494 -17.74 8.88 -27.68
CA GLU A 494 -19.04 9.45 -27.98
C GLU A 494 -19.45 10.58 -27.01
N ILE A 495 -18.91 10.53 -25.78
CA ILE A 495 -19.17 11.52 -24.73
C ILE A 495 -17.90 12.29 -24.42
N ILE A 496 -17.99 13.61 -24.35
CA ILE A 496 -16.86 14.49 -24.04
C ILE A 496 -17.17 15.31 -22.79
N LEU A 497 -16.29 15.21 -21.80
CA LEU A 497 -16.32 16.08 -20.63
C LEU A 497 -15.15 17.07 -20.70
N LEU A 498 -15.45 18.35 -20.67
CA LEU A 498 -14.46 19.43 -20.69
C LEU A 498 -14.52 20.20 -19.36
N ASP A 499 -13.47 20.15 -18.57
CA ASP A 499 -13.35 20.91 -17.33
C ASP A 499 -12.40 22.09 -17.56
N GLU A 500 -12.96 23.29 -17.74
CA GLU A 500 -12.25 24.58 -17.87
C GLU A 500 -10.99 24.57 -18.77
N ALA A 501 -11.09 23.93 -19.94
CA ALA A 501 -9.97 23.67 -20.84
C ALA A 501 -9.17 24.92 -21.35
N THR A 502 -9.56 26.15 -20.99
CA THR A 502 -8.96 27.40 -21.50
C THR A 502 -8.63 28.45 -20.44
N ALA A 503 -8.75 28.14 -19.13
CA ALA A 503 -8.72 29.16 -18.06
C ALA A 503 -7.40 29.90 -17.87
N SER A 504 -6.26 29.26 -18.15
CA SER A 504 -4.92 29.80 -17.84
C SER A 504 -4.07 30.13 -19.08
N LEU A 505 -4.72 30.44 -20.23
CA LEU A 505 -4.05 30.61 -21.51
C LEU A 505 -4.03 32.06 -21.99
N ASP A 506 -2.97 32.42 -22.69
CA ASP A 506 -2.86 33.65 -23.46
C ASP A 506 -3.81 33.64 -24.68
N ALA A 507 -4.17 34.80 -25.18
CA ALA A 507 -5.17 34.96 -26.23
C ALA A 507 -4.85 34.22 -27.55
N GLU A 508 -3.57 34.06 -27.89
CA GLU A 508 -3.13 33.36 -29.09
C GLU A 508 -3.33 31.83 -28.96
N ASN A 509 -2.91 31.24 -27.84
CA ASN A 509 -3.11 29.83 -27.54
C ASN A 509 -4.59 29.48 -27.33
N GLU A 510 -5.38 30.40 -26.76
CA GLU A 510 -6.84 30.23 -26.61
C GLU A 510 -7.52 30.00 -27.96
N SER A 511 -7.22 30.79 -28.99
CA SER A 511 -7.81 30.64 -30.32
C SER A 511 -7.50 29.27 -30.96
N LYS A 512 -6.27 28.79 -30.82
CA LYS A 512 -5.82 27.49 -31.34
C LYS A 512 -6.50 26.34 -30.62
N ILE A 513 -6.61 26.42 -29.31
CA ILE A 513 -7.27 25.40 -28.50
C ILE A 513 -8.79 25.39 -28.80
N GLN A 514 -9.44 26.53 -28.97
CA GLN A 514 -10.85 26.57 -29.37
C GLN A 514 -11.09 25.90 -30.72
N LYS A 515 -10.21 26.12 -31.71
CA LYS A 515 -10.27 25.43 -33.00
C LYS A 515 -10.12 23.91 -32.85
N ALA A 516 -9.20 23.44 -32.03
CA ALA A 516 -9.03 22.03 -31.74
C ALA A 516 -10.26 21.46 -31.02
N LEU A 517 -10.79 22.17 -30.01
CA LEU A 517 -12.00 21.76 -29.28
C LEU A 517 -13.23 21.69 -30.19
N SER A 518 -13.42 22.65 -31.11
CA SER A 518 -14.55 22.64 -32.03
C SER A 518 -14.57 21.40 -32.94
N ARG A 519 -13.38 20.88 -33.31
CA ARG A 519 -13.28 19.62 -34.05
C ARG A 519 -13.54 18.39 -33.17
N LEU A 520 -13.16 18.46 -31.91
CA LEU A 520 -13.36 17.35 -30.96
C LEU A 520 -14.84 17.12 -30.65
N ILE A 521 -15.63 18.18 -30.50
CA ILE A 521 -17.03 18.12 -30.01
C ILE A 521 -18.06 17.81 -31.10
N GLU A 522 -17.68 17.77 -32.37
CA GLU A 522 -18.61 17.59 -33.49
C GLU A 522 -19.34 16.24 -33.40
N ASN A 523 -20.69 16.29 -33.42
CA ASN A 523 -21.58 15.11 -33.31
C ASN A 523 -21.48 14.27 -32.05
N LYS A 524 -20.94 14.81 -30.93
CA LYS A 524 -20.76 14.14 -29.65
C LYS A 524 -21.75 14.62 -28.60
N THR A 525 -21.93 13.86 -27.51
CA THR A 525 -22.57 14.36 -26.29
C THR A 525 -21.55 15.13 -25.49
N VAL A 526 -21.74 16.44 -25.35
CA VAL A 526 -20.72 17.30 -24.76
C VAL A 526 -21.23 17.95 -23.47
N VAL A 527 -20.48 17.77 -22.38
CA VAL A 527 -20.70 18.48 -21.11
C VAL A 527 -19.48 19.35 -20.82
N ILE A 528 -19.67 20.67 -20.79
CA ILE A 528 -18.59 21.64 -20.56
C ILE A 528 -18.80 22.36 -19.24
N ILE A 529 -17.80 22.41 -18.38
CA ILE A 529 -17.76 23.33 -17.25
C ILE A 529 -17.21 24.65 -17.75
N ALA A 530 -18.06 25.67 -17.83
CA ALA A 530 -17.69 26.93 -18.42
C ALA A 530 -17.53 28.03 -17.36
N HIS A 531 -16.39 28.71 -17.42
CA HIS A 531 -16.09 29.91 -16.61
C HIS A 531 -16.05 31.19 -17.47
N ARG A 532 -15.98 31.07 -18.81
CA ARG A 532 -15.92 32.20 -19.75
C ARG A 532 -17.20 32.32 -20.55
N MET A 533 -17.72 33.55 -20.64
CA MET A 533 -18.97 33.85 -21.36
C MET A 533 -18.94 33.48 -22.85
N ARG A 534 -17.74 33.48 -23.47
CA ARG A 534 -17.61 33.10 -24.90
C ARG A 534 -17.93 31.62 -25.10
N THR A 535 -17.51 30.74 -24.21
CA THR A 535 -17.84 29.31 -24.26
C THR A 535 -19.32 29.05 -24.02
N VAL A 536 -19.93 29.86 -23.15
CA VAL A 536 -21.36 29.76 -22.79
C VAL A 536 -22.27 30.15 -23.94
N LYS A 537 -21.91 31.17 -24.71
CA LYS A 537 -22.75 31.65 -25.83
C LYS A 537 -22.91 30.65 -26.97
N ASN A 538 -21.96 29.76 -27.13
CA ASN A 538 -21.94 28.75 -28.21
C ASN A 538 -22.50 27.40 -27.76
N ALA A 539 -23.03 27.29 -26.55
CA ALA A 539 -23.66 26.07 -26.06
C ALA A 539 -25.12 25.98 -26.51
N ASP A 540 -25.58 24.76 -26.78
CA ASP A 540 -26.99 24.52 -27.14
C ASP A 540 -27.89 24.60 -25.91
N LYS A 541 -27.35 24.21 -24.74
CA LYS A 541 -28.09 24.24 -23.48
C LYS A 541 -27.20 24.74 -22.33
N LEU A 542 -27.78 25.57 -21.47
CA LEU A 542 -27.19 25.96 -20.19
C LEU A 542 -27.86 25.26 -19.02
N VAL A 543 -27.08 24.88 -18.04
CA VAL A 543 -27.53 24.42 -16.72
C VAL A 543 -26.81 25.26 -15.67
N VAL A 544 -27.55 26.11 -15.00
CA VAL A 544 -27.05 27.03 -13.98
C VAL A 544 -27.16 26.37 -12.62
N ILE A 545 -26.03 26.19 -11.97
CA ILE A 545 -25.90 25.44 -10.69
C ILE A 545 -25.46 26.41 -9.61
N SER A 546 -26.21 26.47 -8.53
CA SER A 546 -25.83 27.21 -7.30
C SER A 546 -26.18 26.39 -6.07
N ASP A 547 -25.27 26.33 -5.12
CA ASP A 547 -25.43 25.60 -3.85
C ASP A 547 -25.91 24.14 -3.99
N GLY A 548 -25.43 23.47 -5.05
CA GLY A 548 -25.74 22.08 -5.35
C GLY A 548 -27.12 21.84 -6.00
N LYS A 549 -27.81 22.88 -6.44
CA LYS A 549 -29.12 22.79 -7.11
C LYS A 549 -29.08 23.46 -8.48
N ILE A 550 -29.95 22.99 -9.39
CA ILE A 550 -30.21 23.69 -10.64
C ILE A 550 -31.13 24.86 -10.34
N VAL A 551 -30.65 26.07 -10.64
CA VAL A 551 -31.41 27.31 -10.48
C VAL A 551 -32.15 27.66 -11.76
N GLU A 552 -31.50 27.45 -12.91
CA GLU A 552 -32.05 27.75 -14.24
C GLU A 552 -31.51 26.74 -15.26
N SER A 553 -32.28 26.43 -16.29
CA SER A 553 -31.83 25.62 -17.42
C SER A 553 -32.58 26.04 -18.67
N GLY A 554 -31.89 26.19 -19.79
CA GLY A 554 -32.47 26.60 -21.06
C GLY A 554 -31.44 26.98 -22.12
N VAL A 555 -31.90 27.53 -23.24
CA VAL A 555 -31.04 28.05 -24.30
C VAL A 555 -30.39 29.37 -23.86
N PRO A 556 -29.07 29.59 -24.14
CA PRO A 556 -28.35 30.79 -23.70
C PRO A 556 -29.06 32.12 -24.05
N GLU A 557 -29.59 32.22 -25.25
CA GLU A 557 -30.26 33.45 -25.74
C GLU A 557 -31.55 33.76 -24.97
N GLU A 558 -32.33 32.73 -24.63
CA GLU A 558 -33.57 32.87 -23.84
C GLU A 558 -33.24 33.32 -22.41
N LEU A 559 -32.24 32.74 -21.79
CA LEU A 559 -31.80 33.07 -20.42
C LEU A 559 -31.18 34.47 -20.33
N LEU A 560 -30.61 35.01 -21.41
CA LEU A 560 -30.11 36.38 -21.47
C LEU A 560 -31.22 37.41 -21.68
N SER A 561 -32.33 37.03 -22.31
CA SER A 561 -33.44 37.93 -22.65
C SER A 561 -34.31 38.34 -21.44
N HIS A 562 -34.24 37.59 -20.34
CA HIS A 562 -35.01 37.79 -19.10
C HIS A 562 -34.13 38.22 -17.95
N GLU A 563 -34.71 38.78 -16.88
CA GLU A 563 -33.97 39.00 -15.60
C GLU A 563 -33.72 37.70 -14.88
N SER A 564 -32.82 36.90 -15.42
CA SER A 564 -32.43 35.59 -14.93
C SER A 564 -31.22 35.67 -13.98
N PHE A 565 -30.94 34.60 -13.25
CA PHE A 565 -29.71 34.46 -12.47
C PHE A 565 -28.47 34.52 -13.39
N PHE A 566 -28.56 33.86 -14.55
CA PHE A 566 -27.55 33.91 -15.59
C PHE A 566 -27.32 35.31 -16.14
N SER A 567 -28.36 36.07 -16.45
CA SER A 567 -28.28 37.46 -16.93
C SER A 567 -27.56 38.37 -15.90
N LYS A 568 -27.89 38.23 -14.61
CA LYS A 568 -27.20 38.97 -13.51
C LYS A 568 -25.74 38.61 -13.39
N MET A 569 -25.41 37.32 -13.52
CA MET A 569 -24.02 36.82 -13.48
C MET A 569 -23.23 37.33 -14.69
N SER A 570 -23.79 37.28 -15.88
CA SER A 570 -23.22 37.79 -17.14
C SER A 570 -22.88 39.29 -17.05
N LYS A 571 -23.81 40.10 -16.53
CA LYS A 571 -23.59 41.56 -16.34
C LYS A 571 -22.45 41.82 -15.37
N LYS A 572 -22.33 41.07 -14.27
CA LYS A 572 -21.21 41.22 -13.32
C LYS A 572 -19.86 40.85 -13.95
N GLN A 573 -19.80 39.81 -14.77
CA GLN A 573 -18.57 39.44 -15.47
C GLN A 573 -18.19 40.45 -16.57
N SER A 574 -19.14 40.99 -17.30
CA SER A 574 -18.86 42.02 -18.32
C SER A 574 -18.49 43.39 -17.76
N MET A 575 -18.79 43.68 -16.48
CA MET A 575 -18.33 44.87 -15.77
C MET A 575 -16.94 44.70 -15.11
N ALA A 576 -16.43 43.45 -15.03
CA ALA A 576 -15.13 43.13 -14.42
C ALA A 576 -14.00 42.96 -15.46
N VAL A 577 -14.30 43.09 -16.75
CA VAL A 577 -13.38 43.14 -17.90
C VAL A 577 -13.37 44.58 -18.44
#